data_291303d4a6b2df1e65c710b7940827c5
#
_entry.id   291303d4a6b2df1e65c710b7940827c5
#
_cell.length_a   1.000
_cell.length_b   1.000
_cell.length_c   1.000
_cell.angle_alpha   90.00
_cell.angle_beta   90.00
_cell.angle_gamma   90.00
#
_symmetry.space_group_name_H-M   'P 1'
#
loop_
_entity.id
_entity.type
_entity.pdbx_description
1 polymer ?
#
loop_
_entity_poly.entity_id
_entity_poly.type
_entity_poly.pdbx_seq_one_letter_code
_entity_poly.pdbx_strand_id
1 'polypeptide(L)'
;MFEMVDGTGIIGVDMICPLGVSAPQPPNYDRVELEGTGMLVLPNSLDAPLERLELGGKTEQVQTTGANLFDEKLLLDFDSENYDKTQSGSGFYYYKFPVNGTVTASTKNANKNGEYLTVGIKPDGSDKTWLSHGSAAISKYKTLTPEDGNIYLGVNNSLERVKSMIQNTGGIIINEGSAAKPYEPYTGGKPSPSQEYQQEVKNTGKLNADTQKYEVGAKVTGKNLFDYEKAKEKSNWTTSANGAGFVEFAVYVCAGSTVTVSNNTKINNPGLYYYGVALKSSEDFKYFICYPGYPNSKDTHTFTATEDYIYVRCNKTSLNDAIGVCGGLQVEIGASRTAFESYKEQSLTLTSDRPITKWDRLVEQGGQIGWLYNSANETIDGKTGKWSIQPATKIFYRTDITFPIVVPFCIELLGYDYLMGGYKKDTGITINNLGILCITLPEEVELTLDAYKQYLADNPLHVLYKGDSEEFVPLSESEQNAIRALKTYYPTTVITVDGGELDPDIKVTYRKEK
;
A
#
# COMPACT_ATOMS: atom_id res chain seq x y z
N MET A 1 -11.74 18.56 20.11
CA MET A 1 -12.11 17.62 19.02
C MET A 1 -10.79 17.06 18.55
N PHE A 2 -10.62 15.78 18.59
CA PHE A 2 -9.44 15.12 18.05
C PHE A 2 -9.70 14.80 16.58
N GLU A 3 -8.68 14.92 15.77
CA GLU A 3 -8.78 14.62 14.35
C GLU A 3 -7.91 13.42 14.05
N MET A 4 -8.49 12.41 13.46
CA MET A 4 -7.81 11.31 12.82
C MET A 4 -7.60 11.65 11.36
N VAL A 5 -6.44 11.34 10.86
CA VAL A 5 -6.12 11.49 9.45
C VAL A 5 -5.66 10.13 8.94
N ASP A 6 -6.44 9.57 8.05
CA ASP A 6 -6.06 8.39 7.28
C ASP A 6 -5.78 8.79 5.82
N GLY A 7 -5.45 7.84 4.98
CA GLY A 7 -5.24 8.08 3.55
C GLY A 7 -6.47 8.58 2.78
N THR A 8 -7.63 8.68 3.42
CA THR A 8 -8.90 9.13 2.82
C THR A 8 -9.38 10.49 3.31
N GLY A 9 -8.73 11.05 4.34
CA GLY A 9 -9.08 12.36 4.90
C GLY A 9 -9.19 12.35 6.43
N ILE A 10 -9.74 13.44 6.96
CA ILE A 10 -9.96 13.60 8.40
C ILE A 10 -11.19 12.82 8.80
N ILE A 11 -11.02 11.88 9.70
CA ILE A 11 -12.11 11.10 10.28
C ILE A 11 -12.39 11.65 11.68
N GLY A 12 -13.66 11.85 12.01
CA GLY A 12 -14.05 12.23 13.37
C GLY A 12 -13.74 11.10 14.35
N VAL A 13 -13.04 11.42 15.41
CA VAL A 13 -12.70 10.45 16.46
C VAL A 13 -13.77 10.49 17.54
N ASP A 14 -14.37 9.34 17.82
CA ASP A 14 -15.15 9.17 19.04
C ASP A 14 -14.21 9.08 20.23
N MET A 15 -14.12 10.17 20.95
CA MET A 15 -13.40 10.20 22.21
C MET A 15 -14.27 9.51 23.28
N ILE A 16 -13.86 8.35 23.70
CA ILE A 16 -14.49 7.69 24.86
C ILE A 16 -13.87 8.30 26.12
N CYS A 17 -14.53 9.31 26.64
CA CYS A 17 -14.21 9.79 27.98
C CYS A 17 -14.66 8.72 29.00
N PRO A 18 -13.80 8.23 29.86
CA PRO A 18 -14.17 7.24 30.88
C PRO A 18 -15.03 7.81 32.00
N LEU A 19 -15.65 8.92 31.81
CA LEU A 19 -16.63 9.54 32.73
C LEU A 19 -17.97 8.82 32.77
N GLY A 20 -18.11 7.68 32.13
CA GLY A 20 -19.28 6.81 32.26
C GLY A 20 -19.36 6.24 33.67
N VAL A 21 -20.51 6.38 34.25
CA VAL A 21 -20.91 6.17 35.66
C VAL A 21 -20.65 4.74 36.20
N SER A 22 -20.09 3.82 35.46
CA SER A 22 -20.13 2.39 35.80
C SER A 22 -18.80 1.65 35.87
N ALA A 23 -17.67 2.30 35.63
CA ALA A 23 -16.39 1.61 35.74
C ALA A 23 -15.47 2.35 36.71
N PRO A 24 -14.75 1.64 37.59
CA PRO A 24 -13.67 2.22 38.36
C PRO A 24 -12.52 2.54 37.41
N GLN A 25 -12.71 3.50 36.54
CA GLN A 25 -11.67 4.01 35.67
C GLN A 25 -11.08 5.26 36.30
N PRO A 26 -9.78 5.43 36.24
CA PRO A 26 -9.18 6.66 36.71
C PRO A 26 -9.83 7.85 35.99
N PRO A 27 -10.29 8.88 36.70
CA PRO A 27 -11.08 9.95 36.12
C PRO A 27 -10.32 10.86 35.16
N ASN A 28 -9.14 10.49 34.74
CA ASN A 28 -8.19 11.32 33.99
C ASN A 28 -7.68 10.70 32.71
N TYR A 29 -8.33 9.64 32.19
CA TYR A 29 -7.90 8.98 30.96
C TYR A 29 -8.90 9.21 29.83
N ASP A 30 -8.41 9.65 28.71
CA ASP A 30 -9.13 9.67 27.45
C ASP A 30 -8.62 8.51 26.59
N ARG A 31 -9.55 7.76 26.01
CA ARG A 31 -9.25 6.72 25.03
C ARG A 31 -9.58 7.22 23.64
N VAL A 32 -8.63 7.13 22.75
CA VAL A 32 -8.80 7.48 21.33
C VAL A 32 -8.54 6.23 20.52
N GLU A 33 -9.44 5.90 19.62
CA GLU A 33 -9.32 4.77 18.72
C GLU A 33 -9.17 5.28 17.29
N LEU A 34 -8.20 4.75 16.57
CA LEU A 34 -7.97 4.94 15.16
C LEU A 34 -8.18 3.61 14.46
N GLU A 35 -9.08 3.58 13.49
CA GLU A 35 -9.22 2.45 12.58
C GLU A 35 -8.62 2.85 11.24
N GLY A 36 -7.65 2.08 10.78
CA GLY A 36 -7.00 2.31 9.50
C GLY A 36 -5.57 2.83 9.61
N THR A 37 -5.05 3.23 8.46
CA THR A 37 -3.73 3.82 8.36
C THR A 37 -3.81 5.30 8.64
N GLY A 38 -2.80 5.84 9.27
CA GLY A 38 -2.73 7.27 9.29
C GLY A 38 -2.02 7.87 10.48
N MET A 39 -2.43 9.08 10.75
CA MET A 39 -1.83 9.95 11.74
C MET A 39 -2.89 10.34 12.75
N LEU A 40 -2.68 9.98 14.00
CA LEU A 40 -3.52 10.42 15.09
C LEU A 40 -2.97 11.71 15.68
N VAL A 41 -3.78 12.76 15.70
CA VAL A 41 -3.42 14.07 16.23
C VAL A 41 -4.18 14.33 17.53
N LEU A 42 -3.45 14.46 18.62
CA LEU A 42 -3.99 14.65 19.97
C LEU A 42 -3.65 16.05 20.47
N PRO A 43 -4.64 16.93 20.69
CA PRO A 43 -4.42 18.19 21.39
C PRO A 43 -4.26 17.94 22.90
N ASN A 44 -3.15 18.39 23.47
CA ASN A 44 -2.83 18.22 24.89
C ASN A 44 -2.73 19.56 25.60
N SER A 45 -3.06 19.57 26.89
CA SER A 45 -2.80 20.71 27.76
C SER A 45 -1.40 20.69 28.38
N LEU A 46 -0.86 19.50 28.63
CA LEU A 46 0.46 19.25 29.23
C LEU A 46 1.09 18.01 28.63
N ASP A 47 2.42 17.86 28.77
CA ASP A 47 3.09 16.60 28.49
C ASP A 47 2.63 15.56 29.52
N ALA A 48 2.20 14.41 29.05
CA ALA A 48 1.70 13.34 29.89
C ALA A 48 2.19 11.98 29.42
N PRO A 49 2.26 10.95 30.29
CA PRO A 49 2.54 9.60 29.85
C PRO A 49 1.52 9.11 28.82
N LEU A 50 1.97 8.35 27.84
CA LEU A 50 1.08 7.57 26.99
C LEU A 50 0.73 6.30 27.76
N GLU A 51 -0.48 6.23 28.29
CA GLU A 51 -0.85 5.16 29.23
C GLU A 51 -0.97 3.80 28.55
N ARG A 52 -1.39 3.79 27.30
CA ARG A 52 -1.63 2.54 26.59
C ARG A 52 -1.54 2.72 25.08
N LEU A 53 -0.81 1.84 24.42
CA LEU A 53 -0.80 1.68 22.98
C LEU A 53 -1.31 0.28 22.65
N GLU A 54 -2.40 0.17 21.91
CA GLU A 54 -2.90 -1.09 21.37
C GLU A 54 -2.83 -1.03 19.85
N LEU A 55 -2.27 -2.08 19.24
CA LEU A 55 -2.17 -2.23 17.80
C LEU A 55 -2.95 -3.46 17.37
N GLY A 56 -3.77 -3.34 16.36
CA GLY A 56 -4.45 -4.46 15.72
C GLY A 56 -3.82 -4.77 14.37
N GLY A 57 -3.79 -6.03 13.99
CA GLY A 57 -3.30 -6.44 12.68
C GLY A 57 -4.36 -6.27 11.60
N LYS A 58 -3.89 -6.23 10.35
CA LYS A 58 -4.71 -6.34 9.14
C LYS A 58 -4.13 -7.42 8.24
N THR A 59 -4.99 -8.07 7.48
CA THR A 59 -4.57 -9.03 6.47
C THR A 59 -5.49 -8.94 5.28
N GLU A 60 -4.92 -8.85 4.11
CA GLU A 60 -5.61 -8.78 2.84
C GLU A 60 -4.99 -9.78 1.87
N GLN A 61 -5.81 -10.44 1.09
CA GLN A 61 -5.35 -11.30 0.02
C GLN A 61 -5.52 -10.57 -1.30
N VAL A 62 -4.40 -10.32 -1.98
CA VAL A 62 -4.35 -9.57 -3.23
C VAL A 62 -4.01 -10.53 -4.37
N GLN A 63 -4.83 -10.50 -5.40
CA GLN A 63 -4.50 -11.18 -6.65
C GLN A 63 -3.41 -10.39 -7.36
N THR A 64 -2.26 -11.01 -7.56
CA THR A 64 -1.13 -10.42 -8.28
C THR A 64 -0.95 -11.11 -9.62
N THR A 65 -0.32 -10.43 -10.56
CA THR A 65 0.00 -11.01 -11.87
C THR A 65 1.48 -10.88 -12.15
N GLY A 66 2.08 -11.95 -12.65
CA GLY A 66 3.46 -11.92 -13.12
C GLY A 66 3.58 -12.00 -14.64
N ALA A 67 2.54 -12.49 -15.32
CA ALA A 67 2.57 -12.70 -16.76
C ALA A 67 2.31 -11.43 -17.56
N ASN A 68 1.42 -10.56 -17.08
CA ASN A 68 1.09 -9.34 -17.81
C ASN A 68 2.12 -8.25 -17.52
N LEU A 69 2.87 -7.86 -18.54
CA LEU A 69 3.85 -6.79 -18.49
C LEU A 69 3.24 -5.40 -18.66
N PHE A 70 1.97 -5.31 -19.11
CA PHE A 70 1.37 -4.08 -19.58
C PHE A 70 0.20 -3.61 -18.71
N ASP A 71 0.31 -2.41 -18.14
CA ASP A 71 -0.81 -1.72 -17.52
C ASP A 71 -1.65 -1.02 -18.58
N GLU A 72 -2.81 -1.55 -18.89
CA GLU A 72 -3.72 -0.97 -19.88
C GLU A 72 -4.22 0.44 -19.54
N LYS A 73 -4.11 0.86 -18.27
CA LYS A 73 -4.43 2.23 -17.85
C LYS A 73 -3.49 3.25 -18.46
N LEU A 74 -2.28 2.86 -18.85
CA LEU A 74 -1.34 3.72 -19.55
C LEU A 74 -1.91 4.25 -20.88
N LEU A 75 -2.81 3.49 -21.52
CA LEU A 75 -3.51 3.94 -22.73
C LEU A 75 -4.52 5.06 -22.48
N LEU A 76 -4.85 5.37 -21.24
CA LEU A 76 -5.80 6.42 -20.89
C LEU A 76 -5.14 7.79 -20.68
N ASP A 77 -3.81 7.84 -20.61
CA ASP A 77 -3.04 9.07 -20.48
C ASP A 77 -2.55 9.56 -21.86
N PHE A 78 -3.40 10.28 -22.56
CA PHE A 78 -3.04 10.83 -23.88
C PHE A 78 -1.96 11.92 -23.83
N ASP A 79 -1.62 12.45 -22.66
CA ASP A 79 -0.57 13.46 -22.50
C ASP A 79 0.81 12.83 -22.26
N SER A 80 0.86 11.51 -22.09
CA SER A 80 2.10 10.75 -21.98
C SER A 80 3.01 10.98 -23.19
N GLU A 81 4.32 11.17 -22.94
CA GLU A 81 5.36 11.26 -23.97
C GLU A 81 5.54 9.97 -24.79
N ASN A 82 5.00 8.86 -24.30
CA ASN A 82 5.01 7.59 -25.02
C ASN A 82 4.00 7.53 -26.16
N TYR A 83 3.09 8.53 -26.29
CA TYR A 83 2.17 8.60 -27.41
C TYR A 83 2.75 9.35 -28.60
N ASP A 84 2.82 8.67 -29.74
CA ASP A 84 2.99 9.32 -31.04
C ASP A 84 1.62 9.72 -31.60
N LYS A 85 1.37 11.02 -31.68
CA LYS A 85 0.15 11.63 -32.24
C LYS A 85 0.32 12.09 -33.68
N THR A 86 1.49 11.90 -34.30
CA THR A 86 1.78 12.37 -35.67
C THR A 86 0.92 11.68 -36.70
N GLN A 87 0.46 10.45 -36.41
CA GLN A 87 -0.47 9.68 -37.26
C GLN A 87 -1.95 10.01 -37.01
N SER A 88 -2.25 11.09 -36.29
CA SER A 88 -3.62 11.46 -35.92
C SER A 88 -4.60 11.63 -37.09
N GLY A 89 -4.12 11.96 -38.30
CA GLY A 89 -4.91 12.00 -39.52
C GLY A 89 -5.53 10.68 -39.94
N SER A 90 -5.02 9.54 -39.43
CA SER A 90 -5.60 8.21 -39.64
C SER A 90 -6.65 7.81 -38.60
N GLY A 91 -6.91 8.64 -37.59
CA GLY A 91 -7.81 8.34 -36.48
C GLY A 91 -7.17 7.51 -35.36
N PHE A 92 -5.85 7.38 -35.38
CA PHE A 92 -5.07 6.59 -34.40
C PHE A 92 -4.03 7.41 -33.69
N TYR A 93 -3.76 7.03 -32.43
CA TYR A 93 -2.55 7.33 -31.68
C TYR A 93 -1.80 6.03 -31.41
N TYR A 94 -0.46 6.07 -31.45
CA TYR A 94 0.39 4.91 -31.19
C TYR A 94 1.12 5.08 -29.87
N TYR A 95 0.90 4.14 -28.94
CA TYR A 95 1.58 4.08 -27.65
C TYR A 95 2.82 3.21 -27.76
N LYS A 96 3.98 3.78 -27.48
CA LYS A 96 5.27 3.10 -27.45
C LYS A 96 5.45 2.39 -26.11
N PHE A 97 5.66 1.09 -26.12
CA PHE A 97 5.87 0.29 -24.94
C PHE A 97 7.18 -0.50 -25.03
N PRO A 98 8.14 -0.29 -24.06
CA PRO A 98 9.43 -0.97 -24.06
C PRO A 98 9.25 -2.43 -23.62
N VAL A 99 9.94 -3.35 -24.29
CA VAL A 99 9.94 -4.78 -23.98
C VAL A 99 11.32 -5.38 -24.15
N ASN A 100 11.61 -6.48 -23.44
CA ASN A 100 12.84 -7.24 -23.58
C ASN A 100 12.58 -8.53 -24.38
N GLY A 101 13.13 -8.60 -25.60
CA GLY A 101 13.04 -9.79 -26.43
C GLY A 101 11.65 -10.05 -27.02
N THR A 102 11.30 -11.32 -27.17
CA THR A 102 10.03 -11.73 -27.78
C THR A 102 8.89 -11.64 -26.78
N VAL A 103 7.80 -10.96 -27.18
CA VAL A 103 6.57 -10.86 -26.39
C VAL A 103 5.35 -11.26 -27.22
N THR A 104 4.28 -11.64 -26.53
CA THR A 104 2.99 -11.93 -27.16
C THR A 104 1.91 -11.04 -26.56
N ALA A 105 1.23 -10.29 -27.42
CA ALA A 105 0.10 -9.43 -27.05
C ALA A 105 -1.21 -10.09 -27.42
N SER A 106 -2.18 -10.07 -26.49
CA SER A 106 -3.54 -10.60 -26.70
C SER A 106 -4.56 -9.84 -25.87
N THR A 107 -5.84 -10.10 -26.10
CA THR A 107 -6.95 -9.58 -25.30
C THR A 107 -7.75 -10.71 -24.69
N LYS A 108 -8.37 -10.47 -23.53
CA LYS A 108 -9.21 -11.49 -22.86
C LYS A 108 -10.36 -11.94 -23.74
N ASN A 109 -11.05 -10.99 -24.39
CA ASN A 109 -12.18 -11.26 -25.25
C ASN A 109 -11.94 -10.69 -26.66
N ALA A 110 -12.39 -11.39 -27.67
CA ALA A 110 -12.43 -10.83 -29.02
C ALA A 110 -13.46 -9.69 -29.08
N ASN A 111 -13.05 -8.50 -29.51
CA ASN A 111 -13.96 -7.36 -29.64
C ASN A 111 -14.15 -6.97 -31.11
N LYS A 112 -15.42 -6.93 -31.55
CA LYS A 112 -15.85 -6.55 -32.90
C LYS A 112 -16.79 -5.34 -32.91
N ASN A 113 -16.78 -4.52 -31.86
CA ASN A 113 -17.74 -3.43 -31.67
C ASN A 113 -17.27 -2.05 -32.19
N GLY A 114 -16.24 -2.00 -33.03
CA GLY A 114 -15.84 -0.76 -33.67
C GLY A 114 -14.76 0.06 -32.97
N GLU A 115 -14.33 -0.35 -31.77
CA GLU A 115 -13.15 0.21 -31.14
C GLU A 115 -11.89 -0.52 -31.63
N TYR A 116 -10.81 0.23 -31.74
CA TYR A 116 -9.60 -0.24 -32.40
C TYR A 116 -8.47 -0.49 -31.40
N LEU A 117 -7.86 -1.67 -31.52
CA LEU A 117 -6.58 -2.00 -30.91
C LEU A 117 -5.71 -2.72 -31.93
N THR A 118 -4.55 -2.17 -32.20
CA THR A 118 -3.53 -2.83 -33.02
C THR A 118 -2.23 -2.99 -32.23
N VAL A 119 -1.41 -3.95 -32.63
CA VAL A 119 -0.03 -4.09 -32.15
C VAL A 119 0.92 -4.31 -33.32
N GLY A 120 2.12 -3.77 -33.22
CA GLY A 120 3.19 -3.89 -34.20
C GLY A 120 4.55 -3.55 -33.61
N ILE A 121 5.60 -3.68 -34.42
CA ILE A 121 6.97 -3.29 -34.04
C ILE A 121 7.44 -2.03 -34.77
N LYS A 122 6.59 -1.42 -35.60
CA LYS A 122 6.88 -0.19 -36.31
C LYS A 122 6.05 0.98 -35.81
N PRO A 123 6.66 2.15 -35.57
CA PRO A 123 5.95 3.31 -35.01
C PRO A 123 4.85 3.86 -35.94
N ASP A 124 4.97 3.65 -37.25
CA ASP A 124 3.98 4.08 -38.25
C ASP A 124 2.81 3.10 -38.41
N GLY A 125 2.84 1.98 -37.69
CA GLY A 125 1.80 0.95 -37.77
C GLY A 125 1.71 0.23 -39.11
N SER A 126 2.76 0.28 -39.96
CA SER A 126 2.77 -0.39 -41.27
C SER A 126 2.73 -1.91 -41.17
N ASP A 127 3.14 -2.49 -40.03
CA ASP A 127 3.12 -3.93 -39.73
C ASP A 127 2.02 -4.34 -38.75
N LYS A 128 1.07 -3.45 -38.48
CA LYS A 128 0.04 -3.66 -37.46
C LYS A 128 -0.79 -4.93 -37.65
N THR A 129 -1.09 -5.56 -36.53
CA THR A 129 -2.07 -6.64 -36.43
C THR A 129 -3.23 -6.19 -35.56
N TRP A 130 -4.47 -6.42 -36.00
CA TRP A 130 -5.67 -6.07 -35.25
C TRP A 130 -5.94 -7.10 -34.16
N LEU A 131 -6.02 -6.64 -32.91
CA LEU A 131 -6.52 -7.40 -31.76
C LEU A 131 -7.98 -7.04 -31.42
N SER A 132 -8.43 -5.84 -31.82
CA SER A 132 -9.82 -5.38 -31.75
C SER A 132 -10.15 -4.54 -32.97
N HIS A 133 -11.30 -4.79 -33.63
CA HIS A 133 -11.79 -4.02 -34.77
C HIS A 133 -13.24 -4.36 -35.10
N GLY A 134 -14.04 -3.37 -35.58
CA GLY A 134 -15.46 -3.57 -35.89
C GLY A 134 -15.75 -4.48 -37.09
N SER A 135 -14.94 -4.40 -38.13
CA SER A 135 -15.21 -5.09 -39.41
C SER A 135 -14.01 -5.86 -39.98
N ALA A 136 -12.79 -5.56 -39.56
CA ALA A 136 -11.61 -6.27 -40.06
C ALA A 136 -11.46 -7.65 -39.38
N ALA A 137 -10.69 -8.53 -39.98
CA ALA A 137 -10.26 -9.77 -39.34
C ALA A 137 -9.37 -9.43 -38.14
N ILE A 138 -9.71 -9.95 -36.97
CA ILE A 138 -8.94 -9.79 -35.75
C ILE A 138 -8.18 -11.08 -35.43
N SER A 139 -6.98 -10.94 -34.91
CA SER A 139 -6.18 -12.03 -34.39
C SER A 139 -6.46 -12.22 -32.90
N LYS A 140 -6.43 -13.46 -32.42
CA LYS A 140 -6.54 -13.75 -30.98
C LYS A 140 -5.33 -13.23 -30.22
N TYR A 141 -4.16 -13.27 -30.84
CA TYR A 141 -2.89 -12.79 -30.30
C TYR A 141 -1.92 -12.44 -31.43
N LYS A 142 -0.85 -11.74 -31.09
CA LYS A 142 0.27 -11.45 -31.97
C LYS A 142 1.58 -11.60 -31.20
N THR A 143 2.48 -12.46 -31.70
CA THR A 143 3.86 -12.52 -31.22
C THR A 143 4.70 -11.48 -31.94
N LEU A 144 5.52 -10.77 -31.21
CA LEU A 144 6.33 -9.64 -31.62
C LEU A 144 7.76 -9.82 -31.11
N THR A 145 8.74 -9.58 -31.98
CA THR A 145 10.17 -9.61 -31.63
C THR A 145 10.79 -8.31 -32.14
N PRO A 146 10.68 -7.21 -31.39
CA PRO A 146 11.18 -5.92 -31.83
C PRO A 146 12.71 -5.87 -31.78
N GLU A 147 13.32 -5.30 -32.82
CA GLU A 147 14.77 -5.08 -32.90
C GLU A 147 15.21 -3.86 -32.07
N ASP A 148 14.34 -2.86 -31.94
CA ASP A 148 14.58 -1.63 -31.18
C ASP A 148 14.14 -1.71 -29.70
N GLY A 149 13.68 -2.89 -29.25
CA GLY A 149 13.20 -3.10 -27.89
C GLY A 149 11.83 -2.46 -27.60
N ASN A 150 11.04 -2.09 -28.63
CA ASN A 150 9.76 -1.46 -28.43
C ASN A 150 8.65 -2.10 -29.27
N ILE A 151 7.46 -2.18 -28.71
CA ILE A 151 6.24 -2.48 -29.44
C ILE A 151 5.33 -1.24 -29.46
N TYR A 152 4.44 -1.17 -30.43
CA TYR A 152 3.56 -0.03 -30.64
C TYR A 152 2.11 -0.50 -30.62
N LEU A 153 1.32 0.05 -29.68
CA LEU A 153 -0.11 -0.20 -29.59
C LEU A 153 -0.87 0.96 -30.23
N GLY A 154 -1.56 0.69 -31.31
CA GLY A 154 -2.41 1.68 -31.99
C GLY A 154 -3.82 1.62 -31.43
N VAL A 155 -4.32 2.77 -30.96
CA VAL A 155 -5.66 2.93 -30.39
C VAL A 155 -6.41 4.09 -31.05
N ASN A 156 -7.73 4.16 -30.87
CA ASN A 156 -8.49 5.32 -31.34
C ASN A 156 -7.95 6.62 -30.70
N ASN A 157 -7.98 7.71 -31.45
CA ASN A 157 -7.62 9.05 -30.96
C ASN A 157 -8.72 9.71 -30.09
N SER A 158 -9.60 8.91 -29.50
CA SER A 158 -10.67 9.32 -28.58
C SER A 158 -10.57 8.52 -27.29
N LEU A 159 -10.41 9.22 -26.18
CA LEU A 159 -10.29 8.61 -24.86
C LEU A 159 -11.50 7.75 -24.48
N GLU A 160 -12.71 8.19 -24.85
CA GLU A 160 -13.93 7.42 -24.59
C GLU A 160 -13.94 6.08 -25.34
N ARG A 161 -13.46 6.08 -26.60
CA ARG A 161 -13.33 4.85 -27.38
C ARG A 161 -12.25 3.92 -26.82
N VAL A 162 -11.16 4.46 -26.30
CA VAL A 162 -10.13 3.64 -25.64
C VAL A 162 -10.69 2.99 -24.37
N LYS A 163 -11.42 3.75 -23.53
CA LYS A 163 -12.12 3.18 -22.37
C LYS A 163 -13.10 2.06 -22.77
N SER A 164 -13.91 2.31 -23.78
CA SER A 164 -14.85 1.32 -24.30
C SER A 164 -14.13 0.09 -24.85
N MET A 165 -13.02 0.26 -25.54
CA MET A 165 -12.18 -0.82 -26.07
C MET A 165 -11.65 -1.70 -24.94
N ILE A 166 -11.06 -1.13 -23.89
CA ILE A 166 -10.56 -1.85 -22.73
C ILE A 166 -11.70 -2.64 -22.07
N GLN A 167 -12.85 -2.01 -21.84
CA GLN A 167 -14.01 -2.66 -21.25
C GLN A 167 -14.52 -3.82 -22.10
N ASN A 168 -14.66 -3.65 -23.41
CA ASN A 168 -15.22 -4.64 -24.32
C ASN A 168 -14.25 -5.81 -24.59
N THR A 169 -12.94 -5.55 -24.62
CA THR A 169 -11.92 -6.59 -24.72
C THR A 169 -11.74 -7.35 -23.41
N GLY A 170 -12.23 -6.79 -22.30
CA GLY A 170 -12.06 -7.35 -20.95
C GLY A 170 -10.61 -7.31 -20.45
N GLY A 171 -9.75 -6.55 -21.12
CA GLY A 171 -8.37 -6.29 -20.79
C GLY A 171 -7.35 -6.75 -21.84
N ILE A 172 -6.16 -6.19 -21.73
CA ILE A 172 -5.01 -6.45 -22.62
C ILE A 172 -3.92 -7.14 -21.82
N ILE A 173 -3.34 -8.19 -22.38
CA ILE A 173 -2.15 -8.82 -21.82
C ILE A 173 -1.00 -8.78 -22.82
N ILE A 174 0.17 -8.38 -22.36
CA ILE A 174 1.44 -8.52 -23.05
C ILE A 174 2.33 -9.39 -22.15
N ASN A 175 2.67 -10.57 -22.59
CA ASN A 175 3.50 -11.51 -21.84
C ASN A 175 4.79 -11.85 -22.57
N GLU A 176 5.81 -12.23 -21.81
CA GLU A 176 7.06 -12.74 -22.38
C GLU A 176 6.86 -14.06 -23.13
N GLY A 177 7.68 -14.26 -24.17
CA GLY A 177 7.71 -15.46 -24.99
C GLY A 177 6.76 -15.44 -26.18
N SER A 178 6.75 -16.56 -26.93
CA SER A 178 6.03 -16.70 -28.20
C SER A 178 4.62 -17.30 -28.07
N ALA A 179 4.20 -17.67 -26.87
CA ALA A 179 2.86 -18.21 -26.61
C ALA A 179 2.00 -17.19 -25.86
N ALA A 180 0.74 -17.06 -26.29
CA ALA A 180 -0.23 -16.25 -25.57
C ALA A 180 -0.61 -16.96 -24.26
N LYS A 181 -0.51 -16.23 -23.14
CA LYS A 181 -0.97 -16.69 -21.83
C LYS A 181 -2.43 -16.28 -21.60
N PRO A 182 -3.14 -16.95 -20.69
CA PRO A 182 -4.46 -16.50 -20.22
C PRO A 182 -4.37 -15.03 -19.73
N TYR A 183 -5.45 -14.30 -19.93
CA TYR A 183 -5.49 -12.91 -19.48
C TYR A 183 -5.38 -12.82 -17.95
N GLU A 184 -4.50 -11.97 -17.50
CA GLU A 184 -4.33 -11.54 -16.14
C GLU A 184 -4.21 -10.01 -16.07
N PRO A 185 -4.82 -9.33 -15.09
CA PRO A 185 -4.64 -7.90 -14.94
C PRO A 185 -3.18 -7.56 -14.58
N TYR A 186 -2.70 -6.41 -15.01
CA TYR A 186 -1.36 -5.94 -14.63
C TYR A 186 -1.33 -5.53 -13.14
N THR A 187 -0.31 -5.98 -12.42
CA THR A 187 -0.09 -5.65 -11.00
C THR A 187 1.38 -5.36 -10.69
N GLY A 188 2.09 -4.73 -11.63
CA GLY A 188 3.50 -4.37 -11.45
C GLY A 188 4.48 -5.54 -11.54
N GLY A 189 4.11 -6.63 -12.21
CA GLY A 189 4.98 -7.81 -12.37
C GLY A 189 5.08 -8.69 -11.12
N LYS A 190 4.21 -8.48 -10.12
CA LYS A 190 4.13 -9.37 -8.95
C LYS A 190 3.52 -10.71 -9.35
N PRO A 191 3.91 -11.81 -8.68
CA PRO A 191 3.35 -13.12 -8.94
C PRO A 191 1.83 -13.16 -8.77
N SER A 192 1.13 -13.91 -9.58
CA SER A 192 -0.31 -14.13 -9.45
C SER A 192 -0.63 -15.44 -8.71
N PRO A 193 -1.88 -15.65 -8.27
CA PRO A 193 -2.25 -16.77 -7.41
C PRO A 193 -2.50 -18.06 -8.18
N SER A 194 -1.49 -18.57 -8.84
CA SER A 194 -1.46 -19.89 -9.49
C SER A 194 -0.09 -20.51 -9.22
N GLN A 195 0.11 -21.76 -9.64
CA GLN A 195 1.44 -22.38 -9.55
C GLN A 195 2.49 -21.54 -10.29
N GLU A 196 2.10 -20.93 -11.42
CA GLU A 196 2.96 -20.05 -12.21
C GLU A 196 2.97 -18.62 -11.63
N TYR A 197 1.87 -18.19 -11.02
CA TYR A 197 1.67 -16.84 -10.49
C TYR A 197 0.95 -16.93 -9.14
N GLN A 198 1.68 -16.78 -8.06
CA GLN A 198 1.17 -16.93 -6.69
C GLN A 198 0.36 -15.72 -6.25
N GLN A 199 -0.55 -15.96 -5.32
CA GLN A 199 -1.30 -14.91 -4.66
C GLN A 199 -0.46 -14.30 -3.54
N GLU A 200 -0.57 -12.98 -3.37
CA GLU A 200 0.10 -12.26 -2.28
C GLU A 200 -0.87 -12.10 -1.09
N VAL A 201 -0.40 -12.50 0.08
CA VAL A 201 -1.06 -12.20 1.35
C VAL A 201 -0.31 -11.06 2.01
N LYS A 202 -0.99 -9.93 2.18
CA LYS A 202 -0.45 -8.77 2.88
C LYS A 202 -0.78 -8.85 4.35
N ASN A 203 0.23 -8.69 5.19
CA ASN A 203 0.12 -8.71 6.63
C ASN A 203 0.64 -7.40 7.21
N THR A 204 0.19 -7.08 8.42
CA THR A 204 0.82 -6.04 9.22
C THR A 204 2.21 -6.49 9.67
N GLY A 205 3.16 -5.58 9.63
CA GLY A 205 4.57 -5.82 9.93
C GLY A 205 5.41 -6.02 8.66
N LYS A 206 6.60 -5.45 8.69
CA LYS A 206 7.62 -5.62 7.63
C LYS A 206 8.56 -6.73 8.03
N LEU A 207 8.77 -7.70 7.14
CA LEU A 207 9.78 -8.72 7.38
C LEU A 207 11.18 -8.09 7.27
N ASN A 208 11.92 -8.13 8.37
CA ASN A 208 13.33 -7.77 8.39
C ASN A 208 14.16 -8.97 7.92
N ALA A 209 14.84 -8.82 6.78
CA ALA A 209 15.60 -9.90 6.16
C ALA A 209 16.80 -10.36 7.01
N ASP A 210 17.38 -9.48 7.81
CA ASP A 210 18.55 -9.79 8.63
C ASP A 210 18.17 -10.55 9.92
N THR A 211 17.07 -10.14 10.56
CA THR A 211 16.61 -10.74 11.82
C THR A 211 15.58 -11.85 11.64
N GLN A 212 14.98 -11.94 10.44
CA GLN A 212 13.86 -12.83 10.10
C GLN A 212 12.64 -12.61 11.00
N LYS A 213 12.48 -11.38 11.54
CA LYS A 213 11.34 -10.99 12.34
C LYS A 213 10.47 -9.97 11.60
N TYR A 214 9.19 -9.96 11.91
CA TYR A 214 8.28 -8.90 11.45
C TYR A 214 8.39 -7.70 12.39
N GLU A 215 8.45 -6.51 11.82
CA GLU A 215 8.63 -5.26 12.55
C GLU A 215 7.46 -4.31 12.32
N VAL A 216 7.00 -3.68 13.40
CA VAL A 216 6.03 -2.59 13.38
C VAL A 216 6.68 -1.38 14.04
N GLY A 217 6.83 -0.29 13.28
CA GLY A 217 7.33 0.98 13.79
C GLY A 217 6.21 1.82 14.38
N ALA A 218 6.42 2.40 15.54
CA ALA A 218 5.55 3.42 16.10
C ALA A 218 6.36 4.67 16.47
N LYS A 219 5.80 5.83 16.15
CA LYS A 219 6.44 7.11 16.36
C LYS A 219 5.45 8.07 17.02
N VAL A 220 5.88 8.71 18.09
CA VAL A 220 5.16 9.78 18.77
C VAL A 220 5.95 11.08 18.60
N THR A 221 5.36 12.06 17.97
CA THR A 221 6.00 13.37 17.71
C THR A 221 5.19 14.50 18.33
N GLY A 222 5.87 15.64 18.54
CA GLY A 222 5.21 16.91 18.84
C GLY A 222 4.50 17.47 17.60
N LYS A 223 3.95 18.67 17.72
CA LYS A 223 3.19 19.31 16.64
C LYS A 223 4.00 19.63 15.38
N ASN A 224 5.29 19.91 15.52
CA ASN A 224 6.15 20.17 14.37
C ASN A 224 6.63 18.85 13.77
N LEU A 225 6.24 18.57 12.53
CA LEU A 225 6.58 17.36 11.80
C LEU A 225 7.89 17.50 11.00
N PHE A 226 8.45 18.71 10.91
CA PHE A 226 9.71 18.94 10.21
C PHE A 226 10.91 18.69 11.13
N ASP A 227 11.60 17.60 10.88
CA ASP A 227 12.83 17.24 11.60
C ASP A 227 14.03 18.02 11.05
N TYR A 228 14.33 19.13 11.73
CA TYR A 228 15.45 19.97 11.33
C TYR A 228 16.81 19.30 11.53
N GLU A 229 16.98 18.50 12.59
CA GLU A 229 18.25 17.82 12.83
C GLU A 229 18.57 16.84 11.71
N LYS A 230 17.58 16.11 11.25
CA LYS A 230 17.70 15.24 10.08
C LYS A 230 17.90 16.03 8.79
N ALA A 231 17.25 17.18 8.64
CA ALA A 231 17.38 18.04 7.46
C ALA A 231 18.76 18.73 7.35
N LYS A 232 19.53 18.85 8.43
CA LYS A 232 20.92 19.34 8.37
C LYS A 232 21.83 18.41 7.56
N GLU A 233 21.54 17.14 7.53
CA GLU A 233 22.33 16.16 6.80
C GLU A 233 21.89 16.14 5.32
N LYS A 234 22.81 16.57 4.44
CA LYS A 234 22.53 16.67 3.00
C LYS A 234 22.12 15.35 2.35
N SER A 235 22.57 14.24 2.89
CA SER A 235 22.22 12.89 2.42
C SER A 235 20.72 12.57 2.55
N ASN A 236 19.99 13.31 3.40
CA ASN A 236 18.55 13.18 3.57
C ASN A 236 17.73 14.00 2.56
N TRP A 237 18.42 14.77 1.70
CA TRP A 237 17.79 15.48 0.61
C TRP A 237 17.95 14.71 -0.69
N THR A 238 16.85 14.35 -1.28
CA THR A 238 16.81 13.57 -2.53
C THR A 238 16.65 14.50 -3.74
N THR A 239 17.06 14.03 -4.92
CA THR A 239 16.80 14.79 -6.15
C THR A 239 15.30 14.74 -6.43
N SER A 240 14.71 15.91 -6.68
CA SER A 240 13.27 16.00 -7.02
C SER A 240 12.94 15.32 -8.34
N ALA A 241 11.81 14.64 -8.42
CA ALA A 241 11.31 14.06 -9.66
C ALA A 241 10.93 15.13 -10.71
N ASN A 242 10.71 16.38 -10.28
CA ASN A 242 10.42 17.52 -11.18
C ASN A 242 11.66 18.06 -11.91
N GLY A 243 12.86 17.66 -11.56
CA GLY A 243 14.08 18.03 -12.27
C GLY A 243 15.36 17.98 -11.42
N ALA A 244 16.45 17.63 -12.06
CA ALA A 244 17.77 17.44 -11.42
C ALA A 244 18.39 18.71 -10.79
N GLY A 245 17.83 19.89 -11.06
CA GLY A 245 18.25 21.16 -10.44
C GLY A 245 17.72 21.38 -9.03
N PHE A 246 16.78 20.54 -8.58
CA PHE A 246 16.11 20.66 -7.27
C PHE A 246 16.44 19.48 -6.38
N VAL A 247 16.49 19.76 -5.09
CA VAL A 247 16.54 18.74 -4.02
C VAL A 247 15.40 18.98 -3.04
N GLU A 248 14.94 17.90 -2.42
CA GLU A 248 13.77 17.92 -1.56
C GLU A 248 13.93 17.04 -0.33
N PHE A 249 13.31 17.46 0.75
CA PHE A 249 13.19 16.75 2.01
C PHE A 249 11.70 16.40 2.22
N ALA A 250 11.39 15.11 2.29
CA ALA A 250 10.03 14.64 2.46
C ALA A 250 9.57 14.74 3.92
N VAL A 251 8.36 15.24 4.13
CA VAL A 251 7.70 15.32 5.44
C VAL A 251 6.37 14.59 5.34
N TYR A 252 6.18 13.58 6.18
CA TYR A 252 4.94 12.82 6.24
C TYR A 252 3.83 13.66 6.89
N VAL A 253 2.67 13.74 6.23
CA VAL A 253 1.53 14.56 6.66
C VAL A 253 0.18 13.86 6.53
N CYS A 254 0.14 12.70 5.90
CA CYS A 254 -1.05 11.93 5.50
C CYS A 254 -1.96 12.68 4.51
N ALA A 255 -2.35 12.02 3.45
CA ALA A 255 -3.25 12.56 2.44
C ALA A 255 -4.59 13.00 3.05
N GLY A 256 -5.14 14.11 2.58
CA GLY A 256 -6.39 14.68 3.09
C GLY A 256 -6.23 15.59 4.31
N SER A 257 -5.05 15.59 4.98
CA SER A 257 -4.80 16.47 6.13
C SER A 257 -4.80 17.94 5.74
N THR A 258 -5.35 18.78 6.60
CA THR A 258 -5.09 20.22 6.54
C THR A 258 -3.74 20.49 7.18
N VAL A 259 -2.79 21.00 6.41
CA VAL A 259 -1.41 21.24 6.81
C VAL A 259 -1.13 22.74 6.81
N THR A 260 -0.52 23.23 7.87
CA THR A 260 0.04 24.58 7.93
C THR A 260 1.55 24.49 7.97
N VAL A 261 2.19 25.15 6.99
CA VAL A 261 3.64 25.29 6.94
C VAL A 261 4.00 26.74 7.23
N SER A 262 4.86 26.96 8.20
CA SER A 262 5.26 28.31 8.60
C SER A 262 6.76 28.41 8.85
N ASN A 263 7.34 29.58 8.60
CA ASN A 263 8.71 29.87 8.94
C ASN A 263 8.78 30.92 10.04
N ASN A 264 9.62 30.65 11.03
CA ASN A 264 9.86 31.52 12.18
C ASN A 264 11.25 32.16 12.17
N THR A 265 12.08 31.83 11.19
CA THR A 265 13.40 32.44 11.03
C THR A 265 13.27 33.75 10.27
N LYS A 266 13.79 34.85 10.83
CA LYS A 266 13.91 36.13 10.11
C LYS A 266 15.01 36.01 9.06
N ILE A 267 14.68 36.25 7.80
CA ILE A 267 15.60 36.20 6.69
C ILE A 267 16.00 37.63 6.36
N ASN A 268 17.28 37.94 6.52
CA ASN A 268 17.82 39.30 6.36
C ASN A 268 18.43 39.54 4.96
N ASN A 269 18.47 38.55 4.08
CA ASN A 269 19.12 38.68 2.78
C ASN A 269 18.12 38.52 1.61
N PRO A 270 17.73 39.60 0.92
CA PRO A 270 16.69 39.58 -0.11
C PRO A 270 17.20 39.09 -1.48
N GLY A 271 18.17 38.26 -1.57
CA GLY A 271 18.74 37.81 -2.87
C GLY A 271 18.89 36.29 -3.01
N LEU A 272 18.58 35.52 -1.98
CA LEU A 272 18.77 34.09 -1.99
C LEU A 272 17.43 33.36 -2.06
N TYR A 273 17.36 32.32 -2.92
CA TYR A 273 16.21 31.43 -3.08
C TYR A 273 16.32 30.34 -2.03
N TYR A 274 15.51 30.39 -0.99
CA TYR A 274 15.70 29.44 0.08
C TYR A 274 14.89 28.16 -0.14
N TYR A 275 13.59 28.18 0.04
CA TYR A 275 12.79 26.98 -0.16
C TYR A 275 11.30 27.28 -0.39
N GLY A 276 10.63 26.29 -0.90
CA GLY A 276 9.18 26.24 -1.02
C GLY A 276 8.69 24.85 -0.70
N VAL A 277 7.40 24.66 -0.83
CA VAL A 277 6.74 23.37 -0.62
C VAL A 277 6.08 22.94 -1.92
N ALA A 278 6.33 21.70 -2.31
CA ALA A 278 5.59 20.99 -3.36
C ALA A 278 4.69 19.94 -2.72
N LEU A 279 3.51 19.72 -3.30
CA LEU A 279 2.57 18.71 -2.83
C LEU A 279 2.91 17.32 -3.37
N LYS A 280 3.65 17.27 -4.48
CA LYS A 280 4.17 16.04 -5.10
C LYS A 280 5.60 16.26 -5.55
N SER A 281 6.41 15.20 -5.53
CA SER A 281 7.79 15.27 -6.02
C SER A 281 7.87 15.62 -7.51
N SER A 282 6.89 15.23 -8.32
CA SER A 282 6.81 15.50 -9.75
C SER A 282 6.23 16.87 -10.14
N GLU A 283 5.71 17.63 -9.19
CA GLU A 283 5.09 18.94 -9.44
C GLU A 283 6.06 20.08 -9.14
N ASP A 284 5.77 21.28 -9.69
CA ASP A 284 6.46 22.52 -9.36
C ASP A 284 6.21 22.96 -7.91
N PHE A 285 6.99 23.94 -7.45
CA PHE A 285 6.71 24.61 -6.20
C PHE A 285 5.29 25.15 -6.17
N LYS A 286 4.51 24.70 -5.19
CA LYS A 286 3.14 25.19 -5.00
C LYS A 286 3.11 26.42 -4.07
N TYR A 287 3.90 26.38 -3.02
CA TYR A 287 3.94 27.41 -1.98
C TYR A 287 5.38 27.86 -1.75
N PHE A 288 5.61 29.16 -1.88
CA PHE A 288 6.93 29.74 -1.65
C PHE A 288 7.01 30.24 -0.21
N ILE A 289 7.95 29.70 0.53
CA ILE A 289 8.24 30.09 1.90
C ILE A 289 9.65 30.64 1.91
N CYS A 290 9.83 31.83 2.52
CA CYS A 290 11.15 32.47 2.59
C CYS A 290 11.80 32.67 1.21
N TYR A 291 11.03 33.22 0.27
CA TYR A 291 11.50 33.57 -1.07
C TYR A 291 11.41 35.09 -1.29
N PRO A 292 12.38 35.87 -0.80
CA PRO A 292 12.30 37.31 -0.87
C PRO A 292 12.19 37.83 -2.31
N GLY A 293 11.25 38.74 -2.54
CA GLY A 293 11.01 39.31 -3.86
C GLY A 293 10.07 38.51 -4.78
N TYR A 294 9.60 37.34 -4.36
CA TYR A 294 8.59 36.60 -5.11
C TYR A 294 7.18 37.03 -4.68
N PRO A 295 6.27 37.37 -5.60
CA PRO A 295 4.97 37.99 -5.28
C PRO A 295 4.06 37.12 -4.42
N ASN A 296 4.27 35.78 -4.41
CA ASN A 296 3.48 34.82 -3.67
C ASN A 296 4.20 34.22 -2.45
N SER A 297 5.38 34.74 -2.10
CA SER A 297 6.10 34.26 -0.92
C SER A 297 5.43 34.79 0.35
N LYS A 298 5.13 33.88 1.27
CA LYS A 298 4.53 34.16 2.57
C LYS A 298 5.29 33.42 3.67
N ASP A 299 5.20 33.93 4.88
CA ASP A 299 5.76 33.24 6.05
C ASP A 299 4.92 32.04 6.48
N THR A 300 3.71 31.92 5.97
CA THR A 300 2.77 30.86 6.33
C THR A 300 1.87 30.51 5.15
N HIS A 301 1.71 29.23 4.92
CA HIS A 301 0.75 28.67 3.98
C HIS A 301 -0.06 27.55 4.65
N THR A 302 -1.37 27.51 4.40
CA THR A 302 -2.26 26.45 4.83
C THR A 302 -2.91 25.83 3.59
N PHE A 303 -2.92 24.52 3.51
CA PHE A 303 -3.45 23.76 2.37
C PHE A 303 -3.87 22.36 2.80
N THR A 304 -4.58 21.65 1.94
CA THR A 304 -4.87 20.23 2.12
C THR A 304 -3.80 19.42 1.39
N ALA A 305 -3.18 18.46 2.06
CA ALA A 305 -2.23 17.53 1.46
C ALA A 305 -2.97 16.60 0.48
N THR A 306 -2.41 16.41 -0.70
CA THR A 306 -2.97 15.53 -1.73
C THR A 306 -2.36 14.13 -1.72
N GLU A 307 -1.23 13.97 -1.04
CA GLU A 307 -0.50 12.71 -0.84
C GLU A 307 -0.01 12.65 0.60
N ASP A 308 0.49 11.50 1.01
CA ASP A 308 1.01 11.25 2.38
C ASP A 308 2.25 12.07 2.71
N TYR A 309 2.89 12.63 1.71
CA TYR A 309 4.09 13.45 1.89
C TYR A 309 3.94 14.81 1.24
N ILE A 310 4.49 15.80 1.90
CA ILE A 310 4.84 17.08 1.29
C ILE A 310 6.35 17.20 1.19
N TYR A 311 6.84 18.03 0.28
CA TYR A 311 8.26 18.14 -0.03
C TYR A 311 8.75 19.54 0.19
N VAL A 312 9.59 19.71 1.22
CA VAL A 312 10.36 20.96 1.41
C VAL A 312 11.49 20.95 0.39
N ARG A 313 11.44 21.85 -0.59
CA ARG A 313 12.29 21.82 -1.77
C ARG A 313 13.07 23.10 -1.95
N CYS A 314 14.31 22.99 -2.42
CA CYS A 314 15.16 24.11 -2.79
C CYS A 314 16.00 23.79 -4.04
N ASN A 315 16.64 24.82 -4.62
CA ASN A 315 17.65 24.59 -5.65
C ASN A 315 18.85 23.83 -5.06
N LYS A 316 19.35 22.86 -5.79
CA LYS A 316 20.50 22.04 -5.38
C LYS A 316 21.73 22.89 -5.05
N THR A 317 21.94 23.97 -5.80
CA THR A 317 23.04 24.92 -5.59
C THR A 317 22.90 25.79 -4.33
N SER A 318 21.67 25.94 -3.83
CA SER A 318 21.32 26.72 -2.64
C SER A 318 21.04 25.88 -1.40
N LEU A 319 21.33 24.58 -1.43
CA LEU A 319 20.99 23.66 -0.33
C LEU A 319 21.60 24.08 1.01
N ASN A 320 22.84 24.53 1.02
CA ASN A 320 23.50 25.02 2.25
C ASN A 320 22.77 26.22 2.88
N ASP A 321 22.36 27.16 2.02
CA ASP A 321 21.63 28.35 2.47
C ASP A 321 20.24 27.99 2.97
N ALA A 322 19.55 27.06 2.26
CA ALA A 322 18.26 26.54 2.66
C ALA A 322 18.32 25.84 4.03
N ILE A 323 19.33 24.97 4.24
CA ILE A 323 19.56 24.32 5.55
C ILE A 323 19.81 25.36 6.63
N GLY A 324 20.60 26.41 6.34
CA GLY A 324 20.91 27.48 7.30
C GLY A 324 19.68 28.24 7.79
N VAL A 325 18.61 28.31 7.00
CA VAL A 325 17.41 29.10 7.33
C VAL A 325 16.18 28.25 7.69
N CYS A 326 16.18 26.96 7.38
CA CYS A 326 15.03 26.11 7.66
C CYS A 326 14.89 25.64 9.12
N GLY A 327 15.82 26.04 10.02
CA GLY A 327 15.72 25.77 11.45
C GLY A 327 14.49 26.35 12.14
N GLY A 328 13.86 27.36 11.53
CA GLY A 328 12.60 27.93 12.01
C GLY A 328 11.36 27.41 11.26
N LEU A 329 11.52 26.40 10.41
CA LEU A 329 10.39 25.81 9.68
C LEU A 329 9.56 24.95 10.62
N GLN A 330 8.24 25.12 10.56
CA GLN A 330 7.27 24.30 11.24
C GLN A 330 6.25 23.79 10.23
N VAL A 331 6.08 22.49 10.21
CA VAL A 331 5.01 21.79 9.49
C VAL A 331 4.08 21.20 10.55
N GLU A 332 2.85 21.60 10.56
CA GLU A 332 1.88 21.17 11.59
C GLU A 332 0.52 20.81 10.96
N ILE A 333 -0.16 19.85 11.56
CA ILE A 333 -1.52 19.52 11.19
C ILE A 333 -2.47 20.53 11.83
N GLY A 334 -3.30 21.14 11.02
CA GLY A 334 -4.29 22.14 11.45
C GLY A 334 -4.40 23.31 10.47
N ALA A 335 -5.47 24.09 10.63
CA ALA A 335 -5.83 25.17 9.72
C ALA A 335 -5.14 26.52 10.03
N SER A 336 -4.35 26.61 11.10
CA SER A 336 -3.75 27.85 11.54
C SER A 336 -2.35 27.63 12.12
N ARG A 337 -1.48 28.63 11.88
CA ARG A 337 -0.14 28.67 12.47
C ARG A 337 -0.24 28.79 13.99
N THR A 338 0.55 27.99 14.69
CA THR A 338 0.75 28.10 16.13
C THR A 338 2.17 28.64 16.46
N ALA A 339 2.47 28.85 17.75
CA ALA A 339 3.82 29.25 18.16
C ALA A 339 4.84 28.18 17.75
N PHE A 340 6.03 28.61 17.34
CA PHE A 340 7.09 27.69 16.92
C PHE A 340 7.51 26.73 18.02
N GLU A 341 7.67 25.48 17.65
CA GLU A 341 8.26 24.44 18.47
C GLU A 341 9.27 23.64 17.65
N SER A 342 10.39 23.28 18.25
CA SER A 342 11.33 22.38 17.60
C SER A 342 10.73 20.98 17.47
N TYR A 343 11.18 20.25 16.45
CA TYR A 343 10.81 18.84 16.30
C TYR A 343 11.17 18.03 17.56
N LYS A 344 10.25 17.19 17.98
CA LYS A 344 10.41 16.24 19.09
C LYS A 344 9.89 14.89 18.64
N GLU A 345 10.59 13.84 18.99
CA GLU A 345 10.24 12.47 18.59
C GLU A 345 10.57 11.47 19.70
N GLN A 346 9.71 10.46 19.82
CA GLN A 346 10.00 9.17 20.42
C GLN A 346 9.59 8.12 19.41
N SER A 347 10.46 7.19 19.09
CA SER A 347 10.19 6.09 18.18
C SER A 347 10.54 4.76 18.82
N LEU A 348 9.81 3.73 18.45
CA LEU A 348 10.09 2.35 18.84
C LEU A 348 9.78 1.42 17.67
N THR A 349 10.44 0.27 17.67
CA THR A 349 10.17 -0.83 16.76
C THR A 349 9.77 -2.03 17.60
N LEU A 350 8.61 -2.59 17.28
CA LEU A 350 8.09 -3.81 17.91
C LEU A 350 8.33 -4.97 16.98
N THR A 351 8.73 -6.09 17.54
CA THR A 351 9.04 -7.28 16.76
C THR A 351 8.05 -8.42 16.99
N SER A 352 7.89 -9.27 16.00
CA SER A 352 7.10 -10.50 16.04
C SER A 352 7.83 -11.61 15.28
N ASP A 353 7.80 -12.82 15.80
CA ASP A 353 8.41 -13.98 15.14
C ASP A 353 7.52 -14.54 14.00
N ARG A 354 6.30 -14.03 13.86
CA ARG A 354 5.35 -14.42 12.81
C ARG A 354 4.59 -13.22 12.25
N PRO A 355 3.99 -13.33 11.05
CA PRO A 355 3.17 -12.27 10.49
C PRO A 355 2.05 -11.87 11.45
N ILE A 356 1.78 -10.57 11.56
CA ILE A 356 0.70 -10.05 12.38
C ILE A 356 -0.53 -9.91 11.50
N THR A 357 -1.54 -10.72 11.77
CA THR A 357 -2.77 -10.78 10.99
C THR A 357 -3.88 -9.91 11.62
N LYS A 358 -4.99 -9.78 10.91
CA LYS A 358 -6.17 -9.04 11.40
C LYS A 358 -6.81 -9.61 12.68
N TRP A 359 -6.42 -10.79 13.10
CA TRP A 359 -6.89 -11.41 14.34
C TRP A 359 -5.95 -11.19 15.51
N ASP A 360 -4.76 -10.67 15.25
CA ASP A 360 -3.70 -10.47 16.24
C ASP A 360 -3.69 -9.02 16.72
N ARG A 361 -3.27 -8.81 17.96
CA ARG A 361 -3.23 -7.48 18.56
C ARG A 361 -2.12 -7.36 19.61
N LEU A 362 -1.58 -6.18 19.74
CA LEU A 362 -0.71 -5.80 20.84
C LEU A 362 -1.57 -5.43 22.05
N VAL A 363 -1.34 -6.07 23.20
CA VAL A 363 -2.11 -5.84 24.42
C VAL A 363 -1.22 -5.87 25.65
N GLU A 364 -1.76 -5.36 26.77
CA GLU A 364 -1.19 -5.55 28.10
C GLU A 364 -2.01 -6.60 28.86
N GLN A 365 -1.33 -7.66 29.33
CA GLN A 365 -1.95 -8.72 30.10
C GLN A 365 -1.05 -9.12 31.28
N GLY A 366 -1.60 -9.13 32.49
CA GLY A 366 -0.84 -9.50 33.67
C GLY A 366 0.37 -8.61 33.99
N GLY A 367 0.33 -7.35 33.56
CA GLY A 367 1.44 -6.40 33.73
C GLY A 367 2.56 -6.55 32.70
N GLN A 368 2.40 -7.42 31.70
CA GLN A 368 3.30 -7.57 30.58
C GLN A 368 2.64 -7.08 29.29
N ILE A 369 3.40 -6.43 28.43
CA ILE A 369 2.96 -6.02 27.09
C ILE A 369 3.46 -7.05 26.10
N GLY A 370 2.58 -7.51 25.21
CA GLY A 370 2.91 -8.53 24.23
C GLY A 370 1.90 -8.67 23.12
N TRP A 371 2.22 -9.49 22.16
CA TRP A 371 1.29 -9.87 21.11
C TRP A 371 0.31 -10.92 21.63
N LEU A 372 -0.97 -10.66 21.45
CA LEU A 372 -2.02 -11.63 21.63
C LEU A 372 -2.40 -12.15 20.26
N TYR A 373 -1.87 -13.32 19.94
CA TYR A 373 -2.13 -13.97 18.67
C TYR A 373 -3.41 -14.79 18.74
N ASN A 374 -4.27 -14.58 17.76
CA ASN A 374 -5.46 -15.39 17.51
C ASN A 374 -5.48 -15.87 16.05
N SER A 375 -4.32 -15.91 15.43
CA SER A 375 -4.10 -16.48 14.10
C SER A 375 -3.39 -17.81 14.19
N ALA A 376 -3.72 -18.69 13.26
CA ALA A 376 -2.96 -19.89 12.96
C ALA A 376 -2.35 -19.79 11.57
N ASN A 377 -1.13 -20.30 11.46
CA ASN A 377 -0.42 -20.46 10.18
C ASN A 377 -0.12 -21.95 10.03
N GLU A 378 -0.77 -22.60 9.06
CA GLU A 378 -0.60 -24.02 8.84
C GLU A 378 -0.03 -24.29 7.44
N THR A 379 1.01 -25.14 7.41
CA THR A 379 1.57 -25.63 6.16
C THR A 379 0.88 -26.93 5.78
N ILE A 380 0.21 -26.93 4.63
CA ILE A 380 -0.44 -28.09 4.07
C ILE A 380 0.52 -28.75 3.08
N ASP A 381 1.21 -29.79 3.51
CA ASP A 381 2.27 -30.47 2.78
C ASP A 381 1.89 -31.85 2.21
N GLY A 382 0.62 -32.21 2.26
CA GLY A 382 0.12 -33.52 1.82
C GLY A 382 0.53 -34.73 2.68
N LYS A 383 1.48 -34.56 3.61
CA LYS A 383 1.99 -35.65 4.49
C LYS A 383 1.19 -35.77 5.76
N THR A 384 0.74 -34.65 6.28
CA THR A 384 0.00 -34.56 7.52
C THR A 384 -1.50 -34.50 7.27
N GLY A 385 -2.30 -35.04 8.23
CA GLY A 385 -3.74 -34.99 8.19
C GLY A 385 -4.44 -36.15 7.46
N LYS A 386 -5.73 -36.32 7.75
CA LYS A 386 -6.59 -37.31 7.08
C LYS A 386 -7.36 -36.61 5.97
N TRP A 387 -7.00 -36.94 4.76
CA TRP A 387 -7.59 -36.38 3.57
C TRP A 387 -8.53 -37.34 2.89
N SER A 388 -9.61 -36.81 2.36
CA SER A 388 -10.57 -37.50 1.51
C SER A 388 -10.82 -36.69 0.25
N ILE A 389 -11.28 -37.38 -0.80
CA ILE A 389 -11.60 -36.78 -2.09
C ILE A 389 -13.10 -36.96 -2.38
N GLN A 390 -13.70 -35.94 -2.97
CA GLN A 390 -15.01 -35.99 -3.57
C GLN A 390 -14.89 -35.86 -5.10
N PRO A 391 -14.84 -36.99 -5.82
CA PRO A 391 -14.51 -36.98 -7.25
C PRO A 391 -15.46 -36.14 -8.11
N ALA A 392 -16.76 -36.13 -7.77
CA ALA A 392 -17.77 -35.38 -8.52
C ALA A 392 -17.57 -33.85 -8.51
N THR A 393 -16.91 -33.34 -7.50
CA THR A 393 -16.67 -31.89 -7.29
C THR A 393 -15.21 -31.49 -7.38
N LYS A 394 -14.32 -32.47 -7.62
CA LYS A 394 -12.86 -32.28 -7.66
C LYS A 394 -12.28 -31.67 -6.39
N ILE A 395 -12.88 -31.93 -5.23
CA ILE A 395 -12.52 -31.32 -3.96
C ILE A 395 -11.82 -32.35 -3.08
N PHE A 396 -10.70 -31.93 -2.52
CA PHE A 396 -10.02 -32.62 -1.43
C PHE A 396 -10.37 -31.92 -0.12
N TYR A 397 -10.65 -32.69 0.92
CA TYR A 397 -11.06 -32.15 2.20
C TYR A 397 -10.39 -32.87 3.35
N ARG A 398 -10.06 -32.11 4.40
CA ARG A 398 -9.42 -32.61 5.60
C ARG A 398 -10.46 -33.06 6.63
N THR A 399 -10.32 -34.26 7.17
CA THR A 399 -11.33 -34.90 8.02
C THR A 399 -10.92 -35.15 9.46
N ASP A 400 -9.68 -34.81 9.83
CA ASP A 400 -9.12 -35.07 11.16
C ASP A 400 -9.21 -33.88 12.11
N ILE A 401 -9.44 -32.69 11.58
CA ILE A 401 -9.63 -31.46 12.36
C ILE A 401 -10.81 -30.64 11.81
N THR A 402 -11.37 -29.82 12.68
CA THR A 402 -12.39 -28.83 12.32
C THR A 402 -11.77 -27.46 12.44
N PHE A 403 -11.84 -26.70 11.36
CA PHE A 403 -11.35 -25.32 11.33
C PHE A 403 -12.45 -24.35 11.76
N PRO A 404 -12.12 -23.18 12.32
CA PRO A 404 -13.09 -22.13 12.53
C PRO A 404 -13.77 -21.74 11.21
N ILE A 405 -15.06 -21.44 11.29
CA ILE A 405 -15.84 -21.02 10.11
C ILE A 405 -15.49 -19.57 9.78
N VAL A 406 -14.35 -19.39 9.13
CA VAL A 406 -13.80 -18.10 8.72
C VAL A 406 -13.22 -18.20 7.33
N VAL A 407 -13.05 -17.08 6.67
CA VAL A 407 -12.35 -17.00 5.39
C VAL A 407 -10.85 -17.18 5.65
N PRO A 408 -10.22 -18.25 5.12
CA PRO A 408 -8.78 -18.44 5.23
C PRO A 408 -8.05 -17.58 4.19
N PHE A 409 -6.76 -17.32 4.41
CA PHE A 409 -5.86 -16.74 3.43
C PHE A 409 -4.85 -17.79 2.98
N CYS A 410 -4.53 -17.85 1.69
CA CYS A 410 -3.56 -18.78 1.15
C CYS A 410 -2.66 -18.09 0.12
N ILE A 411 -1.36 -18.25 0.27
CA ILE A 411 -0.37 -17.57 -0.57
C ILE A 411 -0.31 -18.18 -1.98
N GLU A 412 -0.44 -19.51 -2.09
CA GLU A 412 -0.18 -20.26 -3.31
C GLU A 412 -1.42 -20.50 -4.18
N LEU A 413 -2.62 -20.39 -3.60
CA LEU A 413 -3.87 -20.70 -4.32
C LEU A 413 -4.76 -19.48 -4.51
N LEU A 414 -5.39 -19.45 -5.66
CA LEU A 414 -6.34 -18.42 -6.05
C LEU A 414 -7.62 -18.52 -5.24
N GLY A 415 -7.96 -17.42 -4.63
CA GLY A 415 -9.32 -17.16 -4.18
C GLY A 415 -9.78 -18.13 -3.09
N TYR A 416 -10.39 -17.56 -2.19
CA TYR A 416 -11.16 -18.25 -1.19
C TYR A 416 -12.49 -17.52 -1.17
N ASP A 417 -13.54 -18.32 -1.16
CA ASP A 417 -14.86 -17.81 -0.84
C ASP A 417 -15.41 -18.70 0.25
N TYR A 418 -15.81 -18.07 1.34
CA TYR A 418 -16.66 -18.73 2.28
C TYR A 418 -18.05 -18.86 1.63
N LEU A 419 -18.34 -20.02 1.09
CA LEU A 419 -19.67 -20.34 0.58
C LEU A 419 -20.41 -21.17 1.62
N MET A 420 -21.41 -20.57 2.24
CA MET A 420 -22.35 -21.31 3.08
C MET A 420 -22.95 -22.47 2.29
N GLY A 421 -22.50 -23.70 2.59
CA GLY A 421 -23.01 -24.92 1.96
C GLY A 421 -22.53 -25.20 0.54
N GLY A 422 -21.56 -24.44 0.02
CA GLY A 422 -21.01 -24.62 -1.32
C GLY A 422 -19.54 -25.00 -1.34
N TYR A 423 -19.11 -25.58 -2.46
CA TYR A 423 -17.72 -25.87 -2.75
C TYR A 423 -17.27 -25.02 -3.93
N LYS A 424 -16.04 -24.51 -3.87
CA LYS A 424 -15.48 -23.80 -5.00
C LYS A 424 -15.18 -24.81 -6.11
N LYS A 425 -15.61 -24.51 -7.33
CA LYS A 425 -15.34 -25.37 -8.50
C LYS A 425 -13.98 -25.09 -9.11
N ASP A 426 -13.50 -23.86 -8.92
CA ASP A 426 -12.20 -23.40 -9.44
C ASP A 426 -11.09 -23.69 -8.43
N THR A 427 -9.85 -23.68 -8.89
CA THR A 427 -8.67 -23.80 -8.02
C THR A 427 -8.75 -22.82 -6.86
N GLY A 428 -8.57 -23.32 -5.65
CA GLY A 428 -8.65 -22.48 -4.47
C GLY A 428 -8.85 -23.25 -3.18
N ILE A 429 -9.03 -22.49 -2.10
CA ILE A 429 -9.20 -22.99 -0.74
C ILE A 429 -10.44 -22.37 -0.10
N THR A 430 -11.15 -23.16 0.70
CA THR A 430 -12.29 -22.68 1.48
C THR A 430 -12.45 -23.48 2.76
N ILE A 431 -13.05 -22.89 3.78
CA ILE A 431 -13.57 -23.62 4.96
C ILE A 431 -15.08 -23.60 4.82
N ASN A 432 -15.68 -24.77 4.73
CA ASN A 432 -17.13 -24.90 4.57
C ASN A 432 -17.89 -24.60 5.88
N ASN A 433 -19.22 -24.62 5.82
CA ASN A 433 -20.11 -24.38 6.96
C ASN A 433 -20.04 -25.43 8.08
N LEU A 434 -19.28 -26.51 7.88
CA LEU A 434 -19.00 -27.54 8.88
C LEU A 434 -17.59 -27.41 9.47
N GLY A 435 -16.85 -26.35 9.13
CA GLY A 435 -15.46 -26.16 9.55
C GLY A 435 -14.48 -27.09 8.84
N ILE A 436 -14.82 -27.62 7.69
CA ILE A 436 -13.96 -28.53 6.93
C ILE A 436 -13.15 -27.72 5.92
N LEU A 437 -11.82 -27.86 5.98
CA LEU A 437 -10.93 -27.28 4.98
C LEU A 437 -11.06 -28.06 3.67
N CYS A 438 -11.43 -27.35 2.62
CA CYS A 438 -11.64 -27.87 1.27
C CYS A 438 -10.65 -27.19 0.31
N ILE A 439 -9.99 -28.00 -0.51
CA ILE A 439 -9.00 -27.53 -1.48
C ILE A 439 -9.37 -28.08 -2.85
N THR A 440 -9.41 -27.20 -3.84
CA THR A 440 -9.52 -27.55 -5.25
C THR A 440 -8.20 -27.23 -5.93
N LEU A 441 -7.51 -28.26 -6.44
CA LEU A 441 -6.25 -28.11 -7.14
C LEU A 441 -6.46 -27.81 -8.64
N PRO A 442 -5.39 -27.35 -9.33
CA PRO A 442 -5.41 -27.17 -10.78
C PRO A 442 -5.86 -28.42 -11.53
N GLU A 443 -6.47 -28.24 -12.71
CA GLU A 443 -7.05 -29.33 -13.51
C GLU A 443 -6.03 -30.38 -13.97
N GLU A 444 -4.77 -30.03 -14.00
CA GLU A 444 -3.66 -30.91 -14.39
C GLU A 444 -3.36 -31.97 -13.33
N VAL A 445 -3.80 -31.77 -12.10
CA VAL A 445 -3.59 -32.73 -11.02
C VAL A 445 -4.60 -33.85 -11.14
N GLU A 446 -4.11 -35.09 -11.23
CA GLU A 446 -4.98 -36.27 -11.30
C GLU A 446 -5.88 -36.37 -10.05
N LEU A 447 -7.15 -36.71 -10.26
CA LEU A 447 -8.15 -36.80 -9.21
C LEU A 447 -8.02 -38.09 -8.37
N THR A 448 -6.84 -38.29 -7.82
CA THR A 448 -6.54 -39.38 -6.89
C THR A 448 -5.96 -38.81 -5.60
N LEU A 449 -6.15 -39.48 -4.49
CA LEU A 449 -5.62 -39.02 -3.21
C LEU A 449 -4.08 -39.01 -3.18
N ASP A 450 -3.46 -39.94 -3.88
CA ASP A 450 -2.01 -40.06 -3.95
C ASP A 450 -1.40 -38.94 -4.80
N ALA A 451 -1.98 -38.62 -5.97
CA ALA A 451 -1.57 -37.51 -6.80
C ALA A 451 -1.72 -36.16 -6.07
N TYR A 452 -2.83 -35.99 -5.33
CA TYR A 452 -3.07 -34.83 -4.49
C TYR A 452 -1.99 -34.64 -3.41
N LYS A 453 -1.70 -35.71 -2.66
CA LYS A 453 -0.67 -35.68 -1.62
C LYS A 453 0.72 -35.41 -2.19
N GLN A 454 1.00 -36.01 -3.35
CA GLN A 454 2.28 -35.77 -4.02
C GLN A 454 2.39 -34.31 -4.50
N TYR A 455 1.31 -33.78 -5.09
CA TYR A 455 1.28 -32.37 -5.50
C TYR A 455 1.57 -31.42 -4.33
N LEU A 456 0.91 -31.63 -3.18
CA LEU A 456 1.13 -30.81 -1.99
C LEU A 456 2.50 -31.03 -1.35
N ALA A 457 3.08 -32.22 -1.49
CA ALA A 457 4.46 -32.45 -1.03
C ALA A 457 5.49 -31.67 -1.84
N ASP A 458 5.21 -31.50 -3.13
CA ASP A 458 6.04 -30.74 -4.06
C ASP A 458 5.73 -29.25 -4.04
N ASN A 459 4.48 -28.89 -3.70
CA ASN A 459 3.95 -27.53 -3.66
C ASN A 459 3.15 -27.28 -2.36
N PRO A 460 3.80 -27.14 -1.21
CA PRO A 460 3.12 -26.94 0.05
C PRO A 460 2.36 -25.60 0.05
N LEU A 461 1.18 -25.60 0.69
CA LEU A 461 0.33 -24.44 0.81
C LEU A 461 0.47 -23.83 2.21
N HIS A 462 0.59 -22.51 2.28
CA HIS A 462 0.63 -21.76 3.53
C HIS A 462 -0.72 -21.09 3.76
N VAL A 463 -1.42 -21.57 4.80
CA VAL A 463 -2.80 -21.16 5.11
C VAL A 463 -2.84 -20.41 6.42
N LEU A 464 -3.29 -19.15 6.36
CA LEU A 464 -3.55 -18.30 7.51
C LEU A 464 -5.05 -18.30 7.82
N TYR A 465 -5.43 -18.52 9.06
CA TYR A 465 -6.82 -18.49 9.49
C TYR A 465 -6.95 -18.08 10.96
N LYS A 466 -8.17 -17.76 11.39
CA LYS A 466 -8.42 -17.48 12.80
C LYS A 466 -8.21 -18.74 13.64
N GLY A 467 -7.40 -18.65 14.67
CA GLY A 467 -7.19 -19.73 15.63
C GLY A 467 -8.38 -19.96 16.57
N ASP A 468 -8.44 -21.12 17.19
CA ASP A 468 -9.45 -21.48 18.19
C ASP A 468 -9.14 -20.95 19.58
N SER A 469 -7.90 -20.54 19.84
CA SER A 469 -7.42 -20.03 21.11
C SER A 469 -6.48 -18.86 20.91
N GLU A 470 -6.48 -17.97 21.88
CA GLU A 470 -5.54 -16.87 21.95
C GLU A 470 -4.23 -17.32 22.63
N GLU A 471 -3.10 -16.89 22.08
CA GLU A 471 -1.77 -17.10 22.64
C GLU A 471 -1.13 -15.76 22.94
N PHE A 472 -0.81 -15.50 24.21
CA PHE A 472 -0.10 -14.31 24.61
C PHE A 472 1.41 -14.56 24.61
N VAL A 473 2.14 -13.79 23.81
CA VAL A 473 3.60 -13.80 23.72
C VAL A 473 4.12 -12.44 24.15
N PRO A 474 4.79 -12.33 25.32
CA PRO A 474 5.31 -11.06 25.80
C PRO A 474 6.43 -10.56 24.88
N LEU A 475 6.46 -9.25 24.65
CA LEU A 475 7.59 -8.58 24.03
C LEU A 475 8.83 -8.66 24.92
N SER A 476 9.99 -8.38 24.36
CA SER A 476 11.22 -8.23 25.15
C SER A 476 11.07 -7.14 26.21
N GLU A 477 11.80 -7.25 27.31
CA GLU A 477 11.77 -6.24 28.38
C GLU A 477 12.13 -4.84 27.85
N SER A 478 13.05 -4.76 26.89
CA SER A 478 13.44 -3.49 26.25
C SER A 478 12.29 -2.86 25.47
N GLU A 479 11.55 -3.66 24.68
CA GLU A 479 10.39 -3.17 23.92
C GLU A 479 9.25 -2.75 24.85
N GLN A 480 8.96 -3.55 25.89
CA GLN A 480 7.97 -3.18 26.89
C GLN A 480 8.32 -1.87 27.60
N ASN A 481 9.59 -1.69 27.98
CA ASN A 481 10.07 -0.46 28.60
C ASN A 481 10.01 0.73 27.65
N ALA A 482 10.30 0.52 26.36
CA ALA A 482 10.16 1.56 25.34
C ALA A 482 8.69 2.00 25.16
N ILE A 483 7.74 1.05 25.18
CA ILE A 483 6.30 1.38 25.16
C ILE A 483 5.89 2.17 26.41
N ARG A 484 6.32 1.73 27.60
CA ARG A 484 6.01 2.43 28.85
C ARG A 484 6.66 3.80 28.98
N ALA A 485 7.74 4.05 28.23
CA ALA A 485 8.43 5.33 28.21
C ALA A 485 7.78 6.33 27.25
N LEU A 486 6.83 5.90 26.40
CA LEU A 486 6.12 6.81 25.49
C LEU A 486 5.32 7.84 26.30
N LYS A 487 5.36 9.06 25.83
CA LYS A 487 4.63 10.18 26.42
C LYS A 487 4.08 11.09 25.33
N THR A 488 3.04 11.79 25.68
CA THR A 488 2.47 12.82 24.84
C THR A 488 3.29 14.12 24.89
N TYR A 489 3.10 14.97 23.89
CA TYR A 489 3.74 16.29 23.81
C TYR A 489 2.70 17.40 23.86
N TYR A 490 3.02 18.46 24.59
CA TYR A 490 2.23 19.70 24.58
C TYR A 490 2.68 20.59 23.41
N PRO A 491 1.81 21.32 22.73
CA PRO A 491 0.34 21.34 22.85
C PRO A 491 -0.35 20.26 22.01
N THR A 492 0.37 19.56 21.15
CA THR A 492 -0.17 18.56 20.25
C THR A 492 0.76 17.37 20.15
N THR A 493 0.20 16.19 20.22
CA THR A 493 0.88 14.91 19.97
C THR A 493 0.43 14.36 18.63
N VAL A 494 1.36 13.87 17.86
CA VAL A 494 1.08 13.14 16.61
C VAL A 494 1.64 11.73 16.74
N ILE A 495 0.81 10.72 16.51
CA ILE A 495 1.19 9.32 16.54
C ILE A 495 1.09 8.77 15.11
N THR A 496 2.18 8.21 14.63
CA THR A 496 2.24 7.51 13.36
C THR A 496 2.70 6.08 13.58
N VAL A 497 2.14 5.15 12.81
CA VAL A 497 2.53 3.73 12.84
C VAL A 497 2.92 3.32 11.43
N ASP A 498 4.02 2.63 11.33
CA ASP A 498 4.50 2.01 10.11
C ASP A 498 4.47 0.48 10.29
N GLY A 499 3.38 -0.11 9.88
CA GLY A 499 3.13 -1.55 9.93
C GLY A 499 3.36 -2.26 8.60
N GLY A 500 4.02 -1.60 7.63
CA GLY A 500 4.24 -2.17 6.31
C GLY A 500 3.14 -1.79 5.31
N GLU A 501 2.73 -2.72 4.46
CA GLU A 501 1.75 -2.48 3.40
C GLU A 501 0.32 -2.30 3.92
N LEU A 502 0.03 -2.84 5.10
CA LEU A 502 -1.21 -2.66 5.82
C LEU A 502 -0.88 -2.14 7.21
N ASP A 503 -1.31 -0.93 7.50
CA ASP A 503 -1.11 -0.38 8.83
C ASP A 503 -2.03 -1.06 9.85
N PRO A 504 -1.56 -1.26 11.07
CA PRO A 504 -2.39 -1.80 12.13
C PRO A 504 -3.45 -0.79 12.58
N ASP A 505 -4.51 -1.30 13.18
CA ASP A 505 -5.43 -0.46 13.92
C ASP A 505 -4.75 0.04 15.20
N ILE A 506 -4.91 1.32 15.51
CA ILE A 506 -4.25 1.95 16.64
C ILE A 506 -5.29 2.33 17.68
N LYS A 507 -5.04 1.90 18.92
CA LYS A 507 -5.80 2.36 20.09
C LYS A 507 -4.84 3.01 21.07
N VAL A 508 -5.06 4.29 21.33
CA VAL A 508 -4.19 5.06 22.20
C VAL A 508 -4.97 5.53 23.42
N THR A 509 -4.44 5.22 24.58
CA THR A 509 -4.93 5.77 25.85
C THR A 509 -3.85 6.66 26.43
N TYR A 510 -4.19 7.86 26.80
CA TYR A 510 -3.25 8.77 27.45
C TYR A 510 -3.88 9.41 28.67
N ARG A 511 -3.03 9.81 29.61
CA ARG A 511 -3.47 10.51 30.80
C ARG A 511 -3.63 11.98 30.50
N LYS A 512 -4.80 12.50 30.83
CA LYS A 512 -5.07 13.94 30.77
C LYS A 512 -4.92 14.51 32.18
N GLU A 513 -3.94 15.32 32.39
CA GLU A 513 -3.84 16.10 33.61
C GLU A 513 -4.90 17.21 33.61
N LYS A 514 -5.52 17.40 34.78
CA LYS A 514 -6.55 18.43 34.99
C LYS A 514 -5.93 19.80 35.17
#